data_cc27ff334eb5ed45823d01b025a09888
#
_entry.id   cc27ff334eb5ed45823d01b025a09888
#
_cell.length_a   1.000
_cell.length_b   1.000
_cell.length_c   1.000
_cell.angle_alpha   90.00
_cell.angle_beta   90.00
_cell.angle_gamma   90.00
#
_symmetry.space_group_name_H-M   'P 1'
#
loop_
_entity.id
_entity.type
_entity.pdbx_description
1 polymer ?
#
loop_
_entity_poly.entity_id
_entity_poly.type
_entity_poly.pdbx_seq_one_letter_code
_entity_poly.pdbx_strand_id
1 'polypeptide(L)'
;MADLNILKGGNPAVYAHGANLGQDGRAGHPNLSKDTVDAVTFNDGGHSNKHGLESVSFDWTGLYTASAGRSYNVVKDMFGDSTGNASARVVSYYPEGSVIRDKQGIGLDKVTAFSVTQDGGPGDLLELSAGFDQSGTSDFITGVIGTTYTANTTSAAATMGPSSTAGGRYYLHILSCSASGGNEEFDFQIEHSSANGANFISATGASLTVASAQSNGTVFTSSGQLRAFVRVVVTRDASSGSVEFVLGAYRV
;
A
#
# COMPACT_ATOMS: atom_id res chain seq x y z
N MET A 1 -9.58 -4.38 -34.20
CA MET A 1 -10.37 -4.66 -32.98
C MET A 1 -9.36 -4.79 -31.87
N ALA A 2 -9.37 -3.87 -30.91
CA ALA A 2 -8.50 -3.98 -29.74
C ALA A 2 -9.07 -5.14 -28.91
N ASP A 3 -8.25 -6.15 -28.62
CA ASP A 3 -8.60 -7.18 -27.66
C ASP A 3 -8.91 -6.51 -26.31
N LEU A 4 -10.18 -6.59 -25.91
CA LEU A 4 -10.57 -6.33 -24.54
C LEU A 4 -9.91 -7.43 -23.70
N ASN A 5 -8.74 -7.15 -23.12
CA ASN A 5 -8.20 -7.96 -22.07
C ASN A 5 -9.14 -7.85 -20.86
N ILE A 6 -10.14 -8.72 -20.82
CA ILE A 6 -10.93 -8.94 -19.62
C ILE A 6 -9.95 -9.55 -18.62
N LEU A 7 -9.46 -8.74 -17.72
CA LEU A 7 -8.64 -9.20 -16.59
C LEU A 7 -9.51 -10.17 -15.79
N LYS A 8 -9.24 -11.45 -15.93
CA LYS A 8 -9.77 -12.44 -15.00
C LYS A 8 -9.13 -12.11 -13.66
N GLY A 9 -9.95 -11.76 -12.66
CA GLY A 9 -9.49 -11.45 -11.33
C GLY A 9 -8.53 -12.53 -10.87
N GLY A 10 -7.25 -12.17 -10.74
CA GLY A 10 -6.27 -12.97 -10.03
C GLY A 10 -6.65 -12.97 -8.55
N ASN A 11 -5.89 -13.68 -7.72
CA ASN A 11 -6.05 -13.58 -6.27
C ASN A 11 -5.68 -12.16 -5.85
N PRO A 12 -6.63 -11.31 -5.46
CA PRO A 12 -6.32 -9.96 -5.04
C PRO A 12 -5.46 -10.01 -3.77
N ALA A 13 -4.52 -9.09 -3.66
CA ALA A 13 -3.72 -8.95 -2.47
C ALA A 13 -4.16 -7.71 -1.71
N VAL A 14 -4.34 -7.88 -0.40
CA VAL A 14 -4.67 -6.81 0.54
C VAL A 14 -3.64 -6.81 1.64
N TYR A 15 -2.96 -5.71 1.80
CA TYR A 15 -2.02 -5.50 2.90
C TYR A 15 -2.55 -4.42 3.82
N ALA A 16 -2.67 -4.75 5.09
CA ALA A 16 -3.11 -3.82 6.11
C ALA A 16 -2.10 -3.83 7.25
N HIS A 17 -1.54 -2.68 7.56
CA HIS A 17 -0.64 -2.48 8.69
C HIS A 17 0.48 -3.55 8.79
N GLY A 18 1.11 -3.90 7.68
CA GLY A 18 2.18 -4.89 7.63
C GLY A 18 1.74 -6.34 7.64
N ALA A 19 0.46 -6.63 7.47
CA ALA A 19 -0.04 -7.99 7.37
C ALA A 19 -0.71 -8.25 6.01
N ASN A 20 -0.66 -9.48 5.54
CA ASN A 20 -1.30 -9.92 4.32
C ASN A 20 -2.70 -10.48 4.61
N LEU A 21 -3.73 -9.66 4.42
CA LEU A 21 -5.13 -10.07 4.56
C LEU A 21 -5.64 -10.90 3.36
N GLY A 22 -4.92 -10.91 2.25
CA GLY A 22 -5.30 -11.69 1.07
C GLY A 22 -5.34 -13.19 1.30
N GLN A 23 -4.62 -13.70 2.30
CA GLN A 23 -4.63 -15.12 2.66
C GLN A 23 -5.99 -15.59 3.23
N ASP A 24 -6.72 -14.71 3.89
CA ASP A 24 -8.05 -14.96 4.45
C ASP A 24 -9.15 -14.31 3.61
N GLY A 25 -8.79 -13.47 2.64
CA GLY A 25 -9.70 -12.64 1.88
C GLY A 25 -10.57 -13.42 0.89
N ARG A 26 -11.83 -13.03 0.79
CA ARG A 26 -12.79 -13.52 -0.22
C ARG A 26 -13.18 -12.44 -1.20
N ALA A 27 -13.30 -11.20 -0.73
CA ALA A 27 -13.65 -10.06 -1.57
C ALA A 27 -12.96 -8.78 -1.06
N GLY A 28 -12.75 -7.84 -1.98
CA GLY A 28 -12.28 -6.50 -1.69
C GLY A 28 -12.94 -5.54 -2.66
N HIS A 29 -13.61 -4.52 -2.15
CA HIS A 29 -14.38 -3.55 -2.92
C HIS A 29 -13.89 -2.13 -2.63
N PRO A 30 -13.05 -1.55 -3.50
CA PRO A 30 -12.71 -0.14 -3.42
C PRO A 30 -13.89 0.69 -3.93
N ASN A 31 -14.28 1.70 -3.14
CA ASN A 31 -15.29 2.68 -3.51
C ASN A 31 -14.60 4.03 -3.65
N LEU A 32 -14.67 4.60 -4.85
CA LEU A 32 -14.11 5.91 -5.15
C LEU A 32 -15.23 6.84 -5.53
N SER A 33 -15.32 7.97 -4.86
CA SER A 33 -16.27 9.03 -5.19
C SER A 33 -15.60 10.38 -5.25
N LYS A 34 -16.13 11.26 -6.09
CA LYS A 34 -15.76 12.68 -6.12
C LYS A 34 -17.03 13.49 -6.01
N ASP A 35 -17.03 14.40 -5.07
CA ASP A 35 -18.11 15.37 -4.98
C ASP A 35 -18.09 16.29 -6.21
N THR A 36 -19.27 16.66 -6.68
CA THR A 36 -19.41 17.68 -7.71
C THR A 36 -20.04 18.91 -7.10
N VAL A 37 -19.39 20.06 -7.28
CA VAL A 37 -19.90 21.34 -6.84
C VAL A 37 -20.36 22.11 -8.07
N ASP A 38 -21.63 22.51 -8.10
CA ASP A 38 -22.13 23.42 -9.10
C ASP A 38 -21.56 24.82 -8.88
N ALA A 39 -20.79 25.29 -9.83
CA ALA A 39 -20.11 26.59 -9.78
C ALA A 39 -20.68 27.53 -10.83
N VAL A 40 -22.01 27.73 -10.80
CA VAL A 40 -22.69 28.68 -11.71
C VAL A 40 -22.43 30.11 -11.22
N THR A 41 -21.96 30.95 -12.13
CA THR A 41 -21.90 32.39 -11.92
C THR A 41 -23.00 33.09 -12.75
N PHE A 42 -23.39 34.30 -12.37
CA PHE A 42 -24.43 35.06 -13.09
C PHE A 42 -24.15 35.30 -14.59
N ASN A 43 -22.93 35.03 -15.03
CA ASN A 43 -22.50 35.20 -16.44
C ASN A 43 -22.42 33.87 -17.20
N ASP A 44 -22.70 32.77 -16.55
CA ASP A 44 -22.61 31.45 -17.19
C ASP A 44 -23.94 31.11 -17.88
N GLY A 45 -23.88 30.78 -19.14
CA GLY A 45 -25.06 30.37 -19.94
C GLY A 45 -25.50 28.91 -19.67
N GLY A 46 -24.97 28.25 -18.59
CA GLY A 46 -25.30 26.88 -18.25
C GLY A 46 -24.62 26.44 -16.93
N HIS A 47 -24.96 25.23 -16.48
CA HIS A 47 -24.36 24.64 -15.29
C HIS A 47 -22.87 24.28 -15.53
N SER A 48 -22.01 24.67 -14.61
CA SER A 48 -20.58 24.32 -14.58
C SER A 48 -20.28 23.49 -13.35
N ASN A 49 -20.11 22.19 -13.53
CA ASN A 49 -19.76 21.30 -12.46
C ASN A 49 -18.22 21.28 -12.27
N LYS A 50 -17.76 21.61 -11.06
CA LYS A 50 -16.36 21.44 -10.65
C LYS A 50 -16.23 20.23 -9.75
N HIS A 51 -15.10 19.55 -9.88
CA HIS A 51 -14.77 18.44 -8.99
C HIS A 51 -14.52 18.96 -7.59
N GLY A 52 -15.22 18.40 -6.61
CA GLY A 52 -15.01 18.65 -5.19
C GLY A 52 -14.01 17.66 -4.57
N LEU A 53 -14.22 17.35 -3.30
CA LEU A 53 -13.35 16.45 -2.55
C LEU A 53 -13.47 15.01 -3.06
N GLU A 54 -12.34 14.34 -3.11
CA GLU A 54 -12.26 12.91 -3.38
C GLU A 54 -12.41 12.13 -2.07
N SER A 55 -13.25 11.11 -2.08
CA SER A 55 -13.41 10.18 -0.98
C SER A 55 -13.16 8.77 -1.48
N VAL A 56 -12.35 8.03 -0.74
CA VAL A 56 -12.05 6.63 -1.02
C VAL A 56 -12.30 5.82 0.23
N SER A 57 -13.05 4.74 0.08
CA SER A 57 -13.20 3.70 1.06
C SER A 57 -12.88 2.34 0.46
N PHE A 58 -12.55 1.38 1.30
CA PHE A 58 -12.25 0.02 0.90
C PHE A 58 -12.94 -0.96 1.83
N ASP A 59 -13.84 -1.77 1.30
CA ASP A 59 -14.52 -2.83 2.03
C ASP A 59 -13.84 -4.18 1.74
N TRP A 60 -13.47 -4.88 2.79
CA TRP A 60 -12.86 -6.20 2.73
C TRP A 60 -13.71 -7.23 3.47
N THR A 61 -13.86 -8.40 2.86
CA THR A 61 -14.49 -9.55 3.51
C THR A 61 -13.59 -10.76 3.39
N GLY A 62 -13.57 -11.59 4.43
CA GLY A 62 -12.75 -12.78 4.46
C GLY A 62 -13.12 -13.73 5.59
N LEU A 63 -12.31 -14.75 5.78
CA LEU A 63 -12.47 -15.70 6.87
C LEU A 63 -11.96 -15.11 8.18
N TYR A 64 -12.71 -15.36 9.24
CA TYR A 64 -12.25 -15.08 10.60
C TYR A 64 -11.12 -16.04 10.99
N THR A 65 -9.95 -15.50 11.19
CA THR A 65 -8.78 -16.26 11.64
C THR A 65 -8.10 -15.52 12.80
N ALA A 66 -8.11 -16.13 13.99
CA ALA A 66 -7.61 -15.50 15.22
C ALA A 66 -6.12 -15.74 15.48
N SER A 67 -5.37 -16.34 14.56
CA SER A 67 -3.94 -16.51 14.68
C SER A 67 -3.18 -15.16 14.56
N ALA A 68 -2.00 -15.06 15.14
CA ALA A 68 -1.16 -13.87 15.04
C ALA A 68 -0.87 -13.53 13.57
N GLY A 69 -0.96 -12.24 13.23
CA GLY A 69 -0.76 -11.75 11.86
C GLY A 69 -1.86 -12.10 10.85
N ARG A 70 -2.99 -12.68 11.32
CA ARG A 70 -4.14 -13.05 10.49
C ARG A 70 -5.30 -12.05 10.68
N SER A 71 -6.32 -12.21 9.85
CA SER A 71 -7.40 -11.25 9.63
C SER A 71 -7.97 -10.62 10.90
N TYR A 72 -8.42 -11.42 11.85
CA TYR A 72 -9.06 -10.88 13.05
C TYR A 72 -8.10 -10.05 13.91
N ASN A 73 -6.92 -10.55 14.19
CA ASN A 73 -5.97 -9.83 15.04
C ASN A 73 -5.49 -8.55 14.39
N VAL A 74 -5.22 -8.57 13.08
CA VAL A 74 -4.80 -7.38 12.34
C VAL A 74 -5.87 -6.30 12.37
N VAL A 75 -7.12 -6.66 12.04
CA VAL A 75 -8.24 -5.70 12.04
C VAL A 75 -8.51 -5.19 13.45
N LYS A 76 -8.51 -6.08 14.45
CA LYS A 76 -8.68 -5.71 15.85
C LYS A 76 -7.59 -4.75 16.34
N ASP A 77 -6.33 -5.02 15.98
CA ASP A 77 -5.19 -4.17 16.39
C ASP A 77 -5.25 -2.81 15.71
N MET A 78 -5.65 -2.76 14.44
CA MET A 78 -5.93 -1.49 13.75
C MET A 78 -7.05 -0.70 14.42
N PHE A 79 -8.07 -1.36 14.95
CA PHE A 79 -9.19 -0.73 15.65
C PHE A 79 -8.85 -0.31 17.08
N GLY A 80 -8.14 -1.18 17.78
CA GLY A 80 -7.85 -1.05 19.21
C GLY A 80 -6.64 -0.21 19.56
N ASP A 81 -5.87 0.26 18.55
CA ASP A 81 -4.68 1.07 18.81
C ASP A 81 -5.06 2.46 19.33
N SER A 82 -5.27 2.52 20.64
CA SER A 82 -5.52 3.75 21.41
C SER A 82 -4.24 4.57 21.64
N THR A 83 -3.08 4.09 21.21
CA THR A 83 -1.77 4.69 21.55
C THR A 83 -1.41 5.90 20.69
N GLY A 84 -2.33 6.38 19.86
CA GLY A 84 -2.16 7.65 19.15
C GLY A 84 -1.23 7.60 17.95
N ASN A 85 -0.68 6.45 17.60
CA ASN A 85 0.08 6.26 16.36
C ASN A 85 -0.85 6.10 15.13
N ALA A 86 -1.82 6.99 15.02
CA ALA A 86 -2.70 7.10 13.85
C ALA A 86 -1.93 7.31 12.53
N SER A 87 -0.64 7.63 12.62
CA SER A 87 0.23 7.88 11.47
C SER A 87 0.67 6.63 10.71
N ALA A 88 0.34 5.42 11.20
CA ALA A 88 0.85 4.18 10.63
C ALA A 88 -0.25 3.19 10.18
N ARG A 89 -1.50 3.64 10.07
CA ARG A 89 -2.60 2.79 9.61
C ARG A 89 -2.72 2.88 8.10
N VAL A 90 -2.04 1.99 7.43
CA VAL A 90 -1.96 1.96 5.96
C VAL A 90 -2.62 0.70 5.44
N VAL A 91 -3.46 0.86 4.42
CA VAL A 91 -4.04 -0.25 3.67
C VAL A 91 -3.66 -0.11 2.21
N SER A 92 -3.24 -1.21 1.60
CA SER A 92 -2.95 -1.29 0.17
C SER A 92 -3.69 -2.46 -0.45
N TYR A 93 -4.40 -2.19 -1.53
CA TYR A 93 -5.16 -3.18 -2.29
C TYR A 93 -4.62 -3.29 -3.71
N TYR A 94 -4.33 -4.52 -4.13
CA TYR A 94 -3.85 -4.85 -5.47
C TYR A 94 -4.81 -5.85 -6.11
N PRO A 95 -5.64 -5.45 -7.06
CA PRO A 95 -6.67 -6.31 -7.65
C PRO A 95 -6.11 -7.50 -8.42
N GLU A 96 -4.89 -7.40 -8.89
CA GLU A 96 -4.23 -8.44 -9.70
C GLU A 96 -3.17 -9.25 -8.95
N GLY A 97 -3.06 -9.06 -7.62
CA GLY A 97 -2.10 -9.75 -6.76
C GLY A 97 -0.78 -9.03 -6.55
N SER A 98 0.02 -9.56 -5.61
CA SER A 98 1.20 -8.88 -5.05
C SER A 98 2.52 -9.10 -5.80
N VAL A 99 2.57 -10.06 -6.71
CA VAL A 99 3.85 -10.54 -7.28
C VAL A 99 4.25 -9.78 -8.55
N ILE A 100 3.49 -8.79 -8.97
CA ILE A 100 3.62 -8.28 -10.31
C ILE A 100 4.05 -6.83 -10.29
N ARG A 101 5.16 -6.56 -10.94
CA ARG A 101 5.66 -5.24 -11.28
C ARG A 101 4.68 -4.56 -12.24
N ASP A 102 4.57 -3.27 -12.14
CA ASP A 102 3.78 -2.43 -13.06
C ASP A 102 2.25 -2.62 -12.98
N LYS A 103 1.75 -3.37 -11.97
CA LYS A 103 0.30 -3.46 -11.74
C LYS A 103 -0.18 -2.34 -10.84
N GLN A 104 -1.40 -1.90 -11.12
CA GLN A 104 -2.02 -0.82 -10.38
C GLN A 104 -2.78 -1.35 -9.16
N GLY A 105 -2.69 -0.62 -8.08
CA GLY A 105 -3.42 -0.84 -6.85
C GLY A 105 -3.88 0.48 -6.25
N ILE A 106 -4.48 0.40 -5.08
CA ILE A 106 -4.92 1.57 -4.31
C ILE A 106 -4.21 1.53 -2.97
N GLY A 107 -3.59 2.64 -2.60
CA GLY A 107 -3.04 2.87 -1.27
C GLY A 107 -3.90 3.86 -0.50
N LEU A 108 -4.23 3.54 0.75
CA LEU A 108 -4.92 4.42 1.70
C LEU A 108 -3.94 4.80 2.80
N ASP A 109 -3.73 6.10 2.97
CA ASP A 109 -2.95 6.67 4.05
C ASP A 109 -3.86 7.06 5.21
N LYS A 110 -3.38 6.85 6.44
CA LYS A 110 -4.04 7.29 7.67
C LYS A 110 -5.51 6.86 7.77
N VAL A 111 -5.76 5.59 7.62
CA VAL A 111 -7.10 5.03 7.82
C VAL A 111 -7.57 5.29 9.26
N THR A 112 -8.66 6.02 9.42
CA THR A 112 -9.17 6.44 10.73
C THR A 112 -10.48 5.79 11.14
N ALA A 113 -11.26 5.32 10.18
CA ALA A 113 -12.55 4.69 10.45
C ALA A 113 -12.62 3.33 9.77
N PHE A 114 -13.13 2.34 10.48
CA PHE A 114 -13.47 1.05 9.92
C PHE A 114 -14.56 0.38 10.75
N SER A 115 -15.37 -0.43 10.11
CA SER A 115 -16.37 -1.28 10.73
C SER A 115 -15.95 -2.73 10.66
N VAL A 116 -16.30 -3.51 11.67
CA VAL A 116 -16.08 -4.94 11.69
C VAL A 116 -17.42 -5.61 11.97
N THR A 117 -17.81 -6.52 11.08
CA THR A 117 -18.98 -7.39 11.28
C THR A 117 -18.52 -8.84 11.24
N GLN A 118 -19.14 -9.65 12.08
CA GLN A 118 -18.88 -11.08 12.13
C GLN A 118 -20.19 -11.81 11.85
N ASP A 119 -20.26 -12.43 10.68
CA ASP A 119 -21.39 -13.22 10.24
C ASP A 119 -21.05 -14.72 10.33
N GLY A 120 -22.00 -15.52 10.77
CA GLY A 120 -21.89 -16.97 10.84
C GLY A 120 -22.83 -17.56 11.89
N GLY A 121 -23.50 -18.66 11.54
CA GLY A 121 -24.31 -19.47 12.43
C GLY A 121 -23.53 -20.63 13.06
N PRO A 122 -24.14 -21.39 13.99
CA PRO A 122 -23.52 -22.59 14.54
C PRO A 122 -23.20 -23.60 13.43
N GLY A 123 -21.92 -23.93 13.28
CA GLY A 123 -21.41 -24.87 12.26
C GLY A 123 -20.96 -24.22 10.96
N ASP A 124 -21.16 -22.91 10.79
CA ASP A 124 -20.68 -22.20 9.62
C ASP A 124 -19.24 -21.67 9.81
N LEU A 125 -18.55 -21.43 8.70
CA LEU A 125 -17.29 -20.68 8.73
C LEU A 125 -17.61 -19.25 9.12
N LEU A 126 -16.92 -18.76 10.14
CA LEU A 126 -17.07 -17.36 10.55
C LEU A 126 -16.45 -16.46 9.48
N GLU A 127 -17.23 -15.48 9.04
CA GLU A 127 -16.78 -14.42 8.13
C GLU A 127 -16.49 -13.14 8.90
N LEU A 128 -15.47 -12.44 8.45
CA LEU A 128 -15.07 -11.14 8.97
C LEU A 128 -15.17 -10.13 7.85
N SER A 129 -15.86 -9.03 8.10
CA SER A 129 -15.92 -7.88 7.19
C SER A 129 -15.29 -6.67 7.86
N ALA A 130 -14.51 -5.91 7.10
CA ALA A 130 -13.90 -4.68 7.58
C ALA A 130 -14.00 -3.60 6.50
N GLY A 131 -14.48 -2.43 6.89
CA GLY A 131 -14.49 -1.22 6.07
C GLY A 131 -13.37 -0.28 6.51
N PHE A 132 -12.67 0.29 5.55
CA PHE A 132 -11.56 1.22 5.76
C PHE A 132 -11.88 2.53 5.03
N ASP A 133 -11.86 3.64 5.75
CA ASP A 133 -12.10 4.96 5.19
C ASP A 133 -10.80 5.77 5.16
N GLN A 134 -10.63 6.52 4.09
CA GLN A 134 -9.52 7.45 3.96
C GLN A 134 -9.58 8.57 4.99
N SER A 135 -8.45 8.84 5.62
CA SER A 135 -8.28 9.99 6.54
C SER A 135 -7.17 10.94 6.11
N GLY A 136 -6.40 10.56 5.16
CA GLY A 136 -5.33 11.34 4.57
C GLY A 136 -5.50 11.39 3.06
N THR A 137 -4.51 10.89 2.37
CA THR A 137 -4.53 10.75 0.92
C THR A 137 -4.82 9.32 0.52
N SER A 138 -5.47 9.16 -0.62
CA SER A 138 -5.54 7.90 -1.35
C SER A 138 -4.82 8.07 -2.67
N ASP A 139 -4.12 7.05 -3.09
CA ASP A 139 -3.33 7.09 -4.31
C ASP A 139 -3.54 5.82 -5.13
N PHE A 140 -3.56 5.97 -6.45
CA PHE A 140 -3.40 4.84 -7.36
C PHE A 140 -1.92 4.47 -7.39
N ILE A 141 -1.55 3.38 -6.71
CA ILE A 141 -0.18 2.93 -6.60
C ILE A 141 0.20 2.00 -7.75
N THR A 142 1.40 2.20 -8.26
CA THR A 142 2.02 1.32 -9.27
C THR A 142 3.34 0.77 -8.75
N GLY A 143 3.76 -0.36 -9.30
CA GLY A 143 5.05 -0.93 -8.95
C GLY A 143 5.03 -1.61 -7.60
N VAL A 144 4.43 -2.78 -7.53
CA VAL A 144 4.54 -3.65 -6.35
C VAL A 144 5.88 -4.35 -6.37
N ILE A 145 6.68 -4.09 -5.38
CA ILE A 145 7.94 -4.79 -5.14
C ILE A 145 7.76 -5.55 -3.84
N GLY A 146 7.56 -6.86 -3.93
CA GLY A 146 7.41 -7.72 -2.78
C GLY A 146 8.38 -8.88 -2.86
N THR A 147 9.15 -9.13 -1.80
CA THR A 147 10.02 -10.30 -1.72
C THR A 147 10.63 -10.43 -0.33
N THR A 148 11.26 -11.56 -0.08
CA THR A 148 12.05 -11.81 1.13
C THR A 148 13.52 -11.59 0.82
N TYR A 149 14.17 -10.73 1.57
CA TYR A 149 15.60 -10.47 1.45
C TYR A 149 16.35 -10.97 2.68
N THR A 150 17.42 -11.72 2.42
CA THR A 150 18.32 -12.28 3.43
C THR A 150 19.73 -11.68 3.34
N ALA A 151 19.95 -10.76 2.43
CA ALA A 151 21.23 -10.10 2.18
C ALA A 151 21.00 -8.70 1.60
N ASN A 152 22.05 -7.91 1.49
CA ASN A 152 22.01 -6.65 0.76
C ASN A 152 21.56 -6.92 -0.68
N THR A 153 20.50 -6.29 -1.10
CA THR A 153 19.88 -6.59 -2.39
C THR A 153 19.28 -5.34 -3.01
N THR A 154 19.32 -5.31 -4.33
CA THR A 154 18.62 -4.30 -5.12
C THR A 154 17.48 -4.97 -5.88
N SER A 155 16.28 -4.47 -5.75
CA SER A 155 15.14 -4.98 -6.50
C SER A 155 15.33 -4.72 -8.01
N ALA A 156 14.59 -5.45 -8.82
CA ALA A 156 14.46 -5.02 -10.19
C ALA A 156 13.62 -3.72 -10.27
N ALA A 157 13.89 -2.93 -11.30
CA ALA A 157 13.16 -1.68 -11.50
C ALA A 157 11.70 -1.91 -11.91
N ALA A 158 10.81 -1.09 -11.36
CA ALA A 158 9.42 -0.99 -11.79
C ALA A 158 9.21 0.28 -12.60
N THR A 159 8.34 0.22 -13.59
CA THR A 159 7.98 1.38 -14.42
C THR A 159 6.91 2.20 -13.73
N MET A 160 7.18 3.48 -13.51
CA MET A 160 6.25 4.42 -12.86
C MET A 160 5.56 5.36 -13.86
N GLY A 161 5.76 5.17 -15.16
CA GLY A 161 5.28 6.09 -16.20
C GLY A 161 6.17 7.32 -16.39
N PRO A 162 5.68 8.45 -16.94
CA PRO A 162 6.49 9.63 -17.25
C PRO A 162 7.09 10.25 -15.99
N SER A 163 8.23 10.92 -16.07
CA SER A 163 8.86 11.60 -14.92
C SER A 163 7.97 12.69 -14.33
N SER A 164 7.99 12.85 -13.00
CA SER A 164 7.33 13.91 -12.26
C SER A 164 8.36 14.82 -11.57
N THR A 165 8.06 16.10 -11.47
CA THR A 165 8.87 17.08 -10.72
C THR A 165 8.41 17.25 -9.28
N ALA A 166 7.24 16.75 -8.92
CA ALA A 166 6.61 16.94 -7.61
C ALA A 166 6.98 15.86 -6.57
N GLY A 167 7.68 14.80 -6.99
CA GLY A 167 8.08 13.72 -6.09
C GLY A 167 7.14 12.51 -6.11
N GLY A 168 7.13 11.76 -5.02
CA GLY A 168 6.32 10.55 -4.91
C GLY A 168 5.97 10.19 -3.47
N ARG A 169 4.95 9.36 -3.32
CA ARG A 169 4.56 8.70 -2.07
C ARG A 169 4.78 7.20 -2.18
N TYR A 170 5.13 6.58 -1.07
CA TYR A 170 5.47 5.16 -1.01
C TYR A 170 4.74 4.51 0.15
N TYR A 171 4.02 3.45 -0.16
CA TYR A 171 3.27 2.62 0.78
C TYR A 171 4.07 1.35 1.04
N LEU A 172 4.77 1.32 2.18
CA LEU A 172 5.62 0.20 2.57
C LEU A 172 4.92 -0.61 3.66
N HIS A 173 4.74 -1.90 3.39
CA HIS A 173 4.30 -2.88 4.38
C HIS A 173 5.46 -3.82 4.69
N ILE A 174 5.91 -3.83 5.92
CA ILE A 174 6.85 -4.83 6.43
C ILE A 174 6.02 -6.00 6.94
N LEU A 175 6.08 -7.12 6.22
CA LEU A 175 5.29 -8.32 6.54
C LEU A 175 5.96 -9.16 7.60
N SER A 176 7.27 -9.26 7.55
CA SER A 176 8.09 -9.88 8.58
C SER A 176 9.47 -9.27 8.59
N CYS A 177 10.05 -9.18 9.77
CA CYS A 177 11.43 -8.78 9.97
C CYS A 177 12.01 -9.66 11.07
N SER A 178 13.06 -10.39 10.78
CA SER A 178 13.79 -11.19 11.75
C SER A 178 15.27 -10.85 11.67
N ALA A 179 15.87 -10.63 12.81
CA ALA A 179 17.30 -10.36 12.93
C ALA A 179 17.88 -11.13 14.10
N SER A 180 19.11 -11.57 13.98
CA SER A 180 19.79 -12.40 14.98
C SER A 180 20.77 -11.58 15.82
N GLY A 181 20.28 -10.58 16.54
CA GLY A 181 21.12 -9.74 17.41
C GLY A 181 20.45 -8.39 17.66
N GLY A 182 20.30 -7.96 18.83
CA GLY A 182 19.35 -6.95 19.31
C GLY A 182 19.38 -5.53 18.74
N ASN A 183 20.18 -5.22 17.70
CA ASN A 183 20.27 -3.88 17.11
C ASN A 183 20.38 -3.93 15.58
N GLU A 184 19.78 -4.92 14.96
CA GLU A 184 19.84 -5.06 13.50
C GLU A 184 18.78 -4.23 12.81
N GLU A 185 19.19 -3.53 11.77
CA GLU A 185 18.34 -2.63 11.00
C GLU A 185 18.39 -3.01 9.53
N PHE A 186 17.29 -2.76 8.84
CA PHE A 186 17.22 -2.81 7.39
C PHE A 186 16.97 -1.41 6.87
N ASP A 187 17.90 -0.92 6.07
CA ASP A 187 17.77 0.36 5.39
C ASP A 187 17.16 0.18 4.01
N PHE A 188 16.04 0.83 3.80
CA PHE A 188 15.37 0.92 2.51
C PHE A 188 15.72 2.25 1.86
N GLN A 189 16.30 2.20 0.67
CA GLN A 189 16.56 3.38 -0.15
C GLN A 189 15.83 3.24 -1.47
N ILE A 190 14.97 4.21 -1.79
CA ILE A 190 14.36 4.29 -3.10
C ILE A 190 15.33 4.99 -4.07
N GLU A 191 15.53 4.39 -5.20
CA GLU A 191 16.31 4.95 -6.30
C GLU A 191 15.47 5.08 -7.56
N HIS A 192 15.79 6.06 -8.37
CA HIS A 192 15.06 6.31 -9.60
C HIS A 192 16.00 6.55 -10.81
N SER A 193 15.50 6.27 -12.02
CA SER A 193 16.21 6.51 -13.27
C SER A 193 15.27 6.92 -14.40
N SER A 194 15.80 7.64 -15.37
CA SER A 194 15.10 7.92 -16.64
C SER A 194 15.20 6.78 -17.65
N ALA A 195 16.11 5.84 -17.43
CA ALA A 195 16.36 4.70 -18.30
C ALA A 195 16.28 3.40 -17.50
N ASN A 196 15.63 2.38 -18.05
CA ASN A 196 15.57 1.06 -17.42
C ASN A 196 16.98 0.44 -17.36
N GLY A 197 17.37 0.02 -16.16
CA GLY A 197 18.62 -0.72 -15.93
C GLY A 197 19.89 0.11 -15.82
N ALA A 198 19.85 1.45 -15.91
CA ALA A 198 21.03 2.30 -15.86
C ALA A 198 20.83 3.61 -15.08
N ASN A 199 21.92 4.15 -14.56
CA ASN A 199 21.97 5.50 -13.95
C ASN A 199 20.93 5.78 -12.86
N PHE A 200 20.72 4.81 -11.97
CA PHE A 200 19.87 5.00 -10.79
C PHE A 200 20.55 5.93 -9.80
N ILE A 201 19.78 6.87 -9.29
CA ILE A 201 20.18 7.79 -8.22
C ILE A 201 19.15 7.76 -7.09
N SER A 202 19.57 8.07 -5.88
CA SER A 202 18.68 8.11 -4.71
C SER A 202 17.61 9.18 -4.86
N ALA A 203 16.35 8.83 -4.60
CA ALA A 203 15.26 9.78 -4.52
C ALA A 203 15.36 10.55 -3.20
N THR A 204 15.26 11.86 -3.24
CA THR A 204 15.45 12.72 -2.06
C THR A 204 14.36 12.47 -1.02
N GLY A 205 14.76 12.16 0.20
CA GLY A 205 13.84 11.89 1.31
C GLY A 205 13.17 10.51 1.26
N ALA A 206 13.52 9.67 0.30
CA ALA A 206 12.93 8.34 0.12
C ALA A 206 13.80 7.23 0.72
N SER A 207 14.09 7.34 1.99
CA SER A 207 14.77 6.31 2.78
C SER A 207 14.03 6.03 4.08
N LEU A 208 14.09 4.78 4.53
CA LEU A 208 13.49 4.31 5.77
C LEU A 208 14.39 3.27 6.40
N THR A 209 14.69 3.44 7.68
CA THR A 209 15.35 2.42 8.50
C THR A 209 14.29 1.66 9.29
N VAL A 210 14.32 0.34 9.20
CA VAL A 210 13.41 -0.56 9.91
C VAL A 210 14.21 -1.37 10.92
N ALA A 211 13.90 -1.18 12.20
CA ALA A 211 14.51 -1.97 13.27
C ALA A 211 14.01 -3.42 13.26
N SER A 212 14.80 -4.31 13.83
CA SER A 212 14.44 -5.72 13.97
C SER A 212 13.10 -5.90 14.70
N ALA A 213 12.36 -6.93 14.30
CA ALA A 213 11.04 -7.30 14.85
C ALA A 213 9.89 -6.34 14.56
N GLN A 214 10.01 -5.46 13.57
CA GLN A 214 8.88 -4.66 13.10
C GLN A 214 8.05 -5.42 12.06
N SER A 215 6.74 -5.39 12.26
CA SER A 215 5.73 -5.75 11.25
C SER A 215 4.70 -4.63 11.27
N ASN A 216 4.78 -3.72 10.32
CA ASN A 216 3.88 -2.56 10.24
C ASN A 216 3.78 -2.04 8.80
N GLY A 217 2.77 -1.21 8.58
CA GLY A 217 2.64 -0.43 7.35
C GLY A 217 2.97 1.04 7.61
N THR A 218 3.64 1.68 6.69
CA THR A 218 3.96 3.10 6.76
C THR A 218 3.90 3.74 5.38
N VAL A 219 3.62 5.05 5.36
CA VAL A 219 3.73 5.89 4.17
C VAL A 219 4.88 6.86 4.36
N PHE A 220 5.72 6.98 3.36
CA PHE A 220 6.72 8.03 3.32
C PHE A 220 6.74 8.73 1.96
N THR A 221 7.22 9.96 1.93
CA THR A 221 7.21 10.81 0.74
C THR A 221 8.63 11.21 0.36
N SER A 222 8.91 11.19 -0.95
CA SER A 222 10.09 11.86 -1.48
C SER A 222 9.73 13.22 -2.03
N SER A 223 10.66 14.15 -1.95
CA SER A 223 10.57 15.46 -2.60
C SER A 223 11.44 15.51 -3.85
N GLY A 224 11.11 16.44 -4.73
CA GLY A 224 11.86 16.66 -5.95
C GLY A 224 11.48 15.71 -7.09
N GLN A 225 12.33 15.66 -8.12
CA GLN A 225 12.04 14.90 -9.33
C GLN A 225 12.00 13.39 -9.06
N LEU A 226 10.93 12.73 -9.49
CA LEU A 226 10.84 11.28 -9.59
C LEU A 226 10.85 10.86 -11.07
N ARG A 227 11.84 10.03 -11.45
CA ARG A 227 12.04 9.59 -12.84
C ARG A 227 11.19 8.36 -13.18
N ALA A 228 11.21 7.96 -14.45
CA ALA A 228 10.29 6.95 -15.00
C ALA A 228 10.41 5.54 -14.37
N PHE A 229 11.60 5.17 -13.92
CA PHE A 229 11.86 3.86 -13.33
C PHE A 229 12.25 4.01 -11.87
N VAL A 230 11.73 3.14 -11.02
CA VAL A 230 11.98 3.12 -9.58
C VAL A 230 12.42 1.72 -9.16
N ARG A 231 13.39 1.65 -8.25
CA ARG A 231 13.81 0.41 -7.60
C ARG A 231 14.06 0.66 -6.12
N VAL A 232 14.09 -0.40 -5.35
CA VAL A 232 14.44 -0.40 -3.93
C VAL A 232 15.82 -1.03 -3.75
N VAL A 233 16.66 -0.37 -3.00
CA VAL A 233 17.89 -0.95 -2.44
C VAL A 233 17.63 -1.23 -0.97
N VAL A 234 17.86 -2.46 -0.56
CA VAL A 234 17.77 -2.89 0.83
C VAL A 234 19.17 -3.21 1.32
N THR A 235 19.62 -2.48 2.31
CA THR A 235 20.90 -2.71 2.99
C THR A 235 20.62 -3.24 4.38
N ARG A 236 21.40 -4.21 4.81
CA ARG A 236 21.30 -4.85 6.12
C ARG A 236 22.59 -4.60 6.89
N ASP A 237 22.48 -4.07 8.10
CA ASP A 237 23.63 -3.81 8.98
C ASP A 237 24.15 -5.06 9.68
N ALA A 238 23.39 -6.15 9.66
CA ALA A 238 23.65 -7.34 10.43
C ALA A 238 24.21 -8.53 9.66
N SER A 239 24.75 -9.48 10.39
CA SER A 239 25.34 -10.71 9.83
C SER A 239 24.31 -11.75 9.39
N SER A 240 23.11 -11.73 9.98
CA SER A 240 22.01 -12.66 9.65
C SER A 240 20.64 -12.05 9.92
N GLY A 241 19.67 -12.41 9.14
CA GLY A 241 18.30 -11.93 9.27
C GLY A 241 17.58 -11.94 7.91
N SER A 242 16.28 -11.68 7.94
CA SER A 242 15.47 -11.56 6.74
C SER A 242 14.40 -10.48 6.92
N VAL A 243 14.07 -9.79 5.85
CA VAL A 243 12.92 -8.90 5.80
C VAL A 243 12.04 -9.28 4.60
N GLU A 244 10.75 -9.37 4.86
CA GLU A 244 9.73 -9.52 3.82
C GLU A 244 8.87 -8.25 3.79
N PHE A 245 8.69 -7.68 2.61
CA PHE A 245 7.96 -6.43 2.47
C PHE A 245 7.25 -6.31 1.12
N VAL A 246 6.29 -5.39 1.08
CA VAL A 246 5.62 -4.95 -0.14
C VAL A 246 5.71 -3.43 -0.21
N LEU A 247 6.12 -2.92 -1.35
CA LEU A 247 6.21 -1.48 -1.62
C LEU A 247 5.29 -1.13 -2.79
N GLY A 248 4.32 -0.28 -2.53
CA GLY A 248 3.57 0.44 -3.55
C GLY A 248 4.12 1.86 -3.70
N ALA A 249 4.12 2.39 -4.90
CA ALA A 249 4.60 3.73 -5.17
C ALA A 249 3.59 4.52 -6.00
N TYR A 250 3.44 5.77 -5.65
CA TYR A 250 2.62 6.75 -6.36
C TYR A 250 3.47 7.97 -6.70
N ARG A 251 3.19 8.52 -7.85
CA ARG A 251 3.83 9.73 -8.32
C ARG A 251 2.89 10.92 -8.09
N VAL A 252 3.37 11.90 -7.31
CA VAL A 252 2.62 13.14 -7.04
C VAL A 252 2.62 14.07 -8.24
#